data_34788c42cc4fd01ff0306004de298701
#
_entry.id   34788c42cc4fd01ff0306004de298701
#
_cell.length_a   1.000
_cell.length_b   1.000
_cell.length_c   1.000
_cell.angle_alpha   90.00
_cell.angle_beta   90.00
_cell.angle_gamma   90.00
#
_symmetry.space_group_name_H-M   'P 1'
#
loop_
_entity.id
_entity.type
_entity.pdbx_description
1 polymer ?
#
loop_
_entity_poly.entity_id
_entity_poly.type
_entity_poly.pdbx_seq_one_letter_code
_entity_poly.pdbx_strand_id
1 'polypeptide(L)'
;MKQGLIIIDVQNDYFPTGKFTLNNTELTLQNTLKLQKHFRSPQLPIFYIQHIKSDPHADFFANGSLGAEIHPSLLPLGNLHEYLVKKTFPNSFYQTELQKKLQQEQIQQIVICGMMSHMCVDSTTRHASELGYQPILIHDACTACDLEFDGKTISSQVAHNSFMSALTNFASVVSCEMFVQTKLAIL
;
A
#
# COMPACT_ATOMS: atom_id res chain seq x y z
N MET A 1 7.52 -12.58 -15.54
CA MET A 1 6.20 -11.92 -15.38
C MET A 1 6.41 -10.44 -15.21
N LYS A 2 5.63 -9.59 -15.93
CA LYS A 2 5.70 -8.14 -15.75
C LYS A 2 5.11 -7.77 -14.40
N GLN A 3 5.86 -7.00 -13.60
CA GLN A 3 5.49 -6.58 -12.25
C GLN A 3 5.04 -5.13 -12.22
N GLY A 4 4.10 -4.83 -11.30
CA GLY A 4 3.70 -3.48 -10.92
C GLY A 4 3.73 -3.31 -9.41
N LEU A 5 4.14 -2.15 -8.92
CA LEU A 5 4.13 -1.78 -7.50
C LEU A 5 2.84 -1.03 -7.17
N ILE A 6 2.12 -1.47 -6.15
CA ILE A 6 0.98 -0.75 -5.57
C ILE A 6 1.38 -0.22 -4.19
N ILE A 7 1.41 1.10 -4.05
CA ILE A 7 1.68 1.81 -2.80
C ILE A 7 0.34 2.31 -2.25
N ILE A 8 -0.12 1.73 -1.14
CA ILE A 8 -1.46 1.95 -0.61
C ILE A 8 -1.43 2.99 0.51
N ASP A 9 -2.14 4.11 0.31
CA ASP A 9 -2.53 5.09 1.32
C ASP A 9 -1.38 5.60 2.21
N VAL A 10 -0.18 5.79 1.65
CA VAL A 10 0.94 6.41 2.37
C VAL A 10 0.73 7.94 2.32
N GLN A 11 -0.18 8.43 3.18
CA GLN A 11 -0.72 9.79 3.19
C GLN A 11 -0.40 10.52 4.50
N ASN A 12 -0.39 11.86 4.47
CA ASN A 12 0.11 12.71 5.56
C ASN A 12 -0.60 12.50 6.90
N ASP A 13 -1.92 12.19 6.91
CA ASP A 13 -2.65 11.98 8.16
C ASP A 13 -2.14 10.78 8.99
N TYR A 14 -1.43 9.83 8.38
CA TYR A 14 -0.86 8.68 9.08
C TYR A 14 0.50 8.98 9.74
N PHE A 15 1.10 10.13 9.48
CA PHE A 15 2.42 10.53 10.00
C PHE A 15 2.29 11.44 11.23
N PRO A 16 3.38 11.71 11.99
CA PRO A 16 3.31 12.38 13.31
C PRO A 16 2.60 13.72 13.37
N THR A 17 2.50 14.46 12.27
CA THR A 17 1.78 15.74 12.20
C THR A 17 0.35 15.60 11.69
N GLY A 18 -0.07 14.39 11.38
CA GLY A 18 -1.39 14.09 10.85
C GLY A 18 -2.44 13.81 11.91
N LYS A 19 -3.68 13.63 11.49
CA LYS A 19 -4.84 13.44 12.37
C LYS A 19 -5.02 12.00 12.85
N PHE A 20 -4.36 11.03 12.23
CA PHE A 20 -4.50 9.61 12.55
C PHE A 20 -3.13 8.92 12.50
N THR A 21 -2.23 9.32 13.40
CA THR A 21 -0.85 8.83 13.42
C THR A 21 -0.78 7.34 13.69
N LEU A 22 -0.07 6.60 12.83
CA LEU A 22 0.19 5.17 12.99
C LEU A 22 1.56 4.92 13.62
N ASN A 23 1.74 3.70 14.12
CA ASN A 23 3.05 3.25 14.62
C ASN A 23 3.97 2.87 13.45
N ASN A 24 5.28 3.01 13.64
CA ASN A 24 6.34 2.60 12.68
C ASN A 24 6.23 3.21 11.27
N THR A 25 5.58 4.36 11.11
CA THR A 25 5.39 5.02 9.81
C THR A 25 6.70 5.36 9.12
N GLU A 26 7.72 5.80 9.88
CA GLU A 26 9.03 6.15 9.32
C GLU A 26 9.74 4.94 8.69
N LEU A 27 9.75 3.79 9.36
CA LEU A 27 10.32 2.55 8.82
C LEU A 27 9.55 2.08 7.58
N THR A 28 8.21 2.13 7.66
CA THR A 28 7.32 1.80 6.53
C THR A 28 7.61 2.70 5.33
N LEU A 29 7.76 4.01 5.55
CA LEU A 29 8.11 4.97 4.49
C LEU A 29 9.48 4.68 3.88
N GLN A 30 10.51 4.43 4.71
CA GLN A 30 11.86 4.11 4.23
C GLN A 30 11.86 2.87 3.32
N ASN A 31 11.17 1.81 3.70
CA ASN A 31 11.06 0.60 2.90
C ASN A 31 10.23 0.83 1.63
N THR A 32 9.15 1.61 1.72
CA THR A 32 8.36 2.01 0.54
C THR A 32 9.21 2.81 -0.46
N LEU A 33 10.07 3.72 0.01
CA LEU A 33 10.99 4.48 -0.84
C LEU A 33 12.04 3.58 -1.52
N LYS A 34 12.55 2.54 -0.84
CA LYS A 34 13.43 1.54 -1.45
C LYS A 34 12.72 0.79 -2.57
N LEU A 35 11.46 0.39 -2.36
CA LEU A 35 10.65 -0.26 -3.39
C LEU A 35 10.37 0.68 -4.56
N GLN A 36 9.98 1.92 -4.30
CA GLN A 36 9.77 2.94 -5.32
C GLN A 36 11.01 3.12 -6.20
N LYS A 37 12.19 3.28 -5.58
CA LYS A 37 13.48 3.39 -6.29
C LYS A 37 13.77 2.14 -7.12
N HIS A 38 13.51 0.96 -6.57
CA HIS A 38 13.72 -0.32 -7.24
C HIS A 38 12.86 -0.46 -8.51
N PHE A 39 11.60 0.01 -8.47
CA PHE A 39 10.69 0.00 -9.63
C PHE A 39 11.00 1.12 -10.64
N ARG A 40 11.40 2.29 -10.19
CA ARG A 40 11.77 3.42 -11.06
C ARG A 40 12.98 3.15 -11.93
N SER A 41 13.99 2.44 -11.41
CA SER A 41 15.25 2.18 -12.14
C SER A 41 15.02 1.45 -13.48
N PRO A 42 14.25 0.33 -13.54
CA PRO A 42 13.90 -0.33 -14.80
C PRO A 42 12.61 0.22 -15.44
N GLN A 43 12.08 1.34 -14.99
CA GLN A 43 10.84 1.96 -15.46
C GLN A 43 9.61 1.03 -15.39
N LEU A 44 9.50 0.25 -14.29
CA LEU A 44 8.34 -0.58 -14.04
C LEU A 44 7.18 0.26 -13.50
N PRO A 45 5.92 -0.12 -13.79
CA PRO A 45 4.74 0.64 -13.37
C PRO A 45 4.57 0.73 -11.86
N ILE A 46 4.22 1.95 -11.37
CA ILE A 46 3.91 2.23 -9.98
C ILE A 46 2.53 2.85 -9.89
N PHE A 47 1.70 2.31 -9.00
CA PHE A 47 0.34 2.77 -8.74
C PHE A 47 0.27 3.30 -7.31
N TYR A 48 0.13 4.62 -7.18
CA TYR A 48 -0.06 5.30 -5.90
C TYR A 48 -1.55 5.35 -5.60
N ILE A 49 -1.96 4.68 -4.53
CA ILE A 49 -3.34 4.70 -4.08
C ILE A 49 -3.52 5.81 -3.07
N GLN A 50 -4.54 6.63 -3.29
CA GLN A 50 -4.92 7.74 -2.42
C GLN A 50 -6.36 7.54 -1.94
N HIS A 51 -6.53 7.32 -0.65
CA HIS A 51 -7.85 7.22 -0.05
C HIS A 51 -8.37 8.62 0.26
N ILE A 52 -9.56 8.94 -0.23
CA ILE A 52 -10.25 10.21 0.01
C ILE A 52 -11.60 9.91 0.63
N LYS A 53 -11.86 10.44 1.82
CA LYS A 53 -13.20 10.45 2.41
C LYS A 53 -13.97 11.62 1.83
N SER A 54 -15.17 11.35 1.31
CA SER A 54 -16.00 12.36 0.66
C SER A 54 -16.52 13.43 1.62
N ASP A 55 -16.67 13.09 2.91
CA ASP A 55 -17.06 14.04 3.95
C ASP A 55 -15.88 15.00 4.24
N PRO A 56 -16.05 16.32 4.05
CA PRO A 56 -15.02 17.31 4.36
C PRO A 56 -14.71 17.42 5.86
N HIS A 57 -15.60 16.91 6.71
CA HIS A 57 -15.43 16.87 8.18
C HIS A 57 -14.93 15.51 8.69
N ALA A 58 -14.50 14.61 7.80
CA ALA A 58 -13.97 13.32 8.19
C ALA A 58 -12.77 13.47 9.15
N ASP A 59 -12.65 12.54 10.09
CA ASP A 59 -11.61 12.55 11.12
C ASP A 59 -10.19 12.55 10.51
N PHE A 60 -10.00 11.85 9.40
CA PHE A 60 -8.76 11.83 8.60
C PHE A 60 -9.09 11.59 7.12
N PHE A 61 -8.17 11.92 6.23
CA PHE A 61 -8.31 11.83 4.77
C PHE A 61 -9.50 12.60 4.20
N ALA A 62 -9.91 13.69 4.87
CA ALA A 62 -10.98 14.56 4.39
C ALA A 62 -10.62 15.12 3.02
N ASN A 63 -11.59 15.16 2.11
CA ASN A 63 -11.38 15.67 0.75
C ASN A 63 -10.84 17.12 0.77
N GLY A 64 -9.76 17.36 0.03
CA GLY A 64 -9.09 18.66 -0.07
C GLY A 64 -8.19 19.04 1.10
N SER A 65 -8.05 18.17 2.13
CA SER A 65 -7.13 18.40 3.24
C SER A 65 -5.69 18.03 2.89
N LEU A 66 -4.71 18.70 3.49
CA LEU A 66 -3.29 18.32 3.40
C LEU A 66 -3.03 16.90 3.95
N GLY A 67 -3.82 16.48 4.94
CA GLY A 67 -3.74 15.14 5.52
C GLY A 67 -4.08 14.03 4.53
N ALA A 68 -4.98 14.29 3.59
CA ALA A 68 -5.37 13.35 2.54
C ALA A 68 -4.35 13.28 1.38
N GLU A 69 -3.36 14.17 1.32
CA GLU A 69 -2.34 14.12 0.28
C GLU A 69 -1.34 13.01 0.52
N ILE A 70 -0.82 12.44 -0.57
CA ILE A 70 0.29 11.48 -0.53
C ILE A 70 1.50 12.14 0.12
N HIS A 71 2.23 11.38 0.92
CA HIS A 71 3.44 11.86 1.59
C HIS A 71 4.42 12.44 0.56
N PRO A 72 4.97 13.67 0.79
CA PRO A 72 5.74 14.41 -0.21
C PRO A 72 6.97 13.68 -0.76
N SER A 73 7.55 12.77 0.03
CA SER A 73 8.68 11.94 -0.44
C SER A 73 8.27 10.87 -1.46
N LEU A 74 6.98 10.59 -1.63
CA LEU A 74 6.46 9.53 -2.50
C LEU A 74 5.70 10.05 -3.73
N LEU A 75 5.74 11.35 -4.01
CA LEU A 75 4.98 11.93 -5.11
C LEU A 75 5.34 11.27 -6.45
N PRO A 76 4.32 10.98 -7.29
CA PRO A 76 4.54 10.54 -8.67
C PRO A 76 5.35 11.57 -9.46
N LEU A 77 6.25 11.09 -10.32
CA LEU A 77 7.05 11.96 -11.19
C LEU A 77 6.29 12.49 -12.42
N GLY A 78 5.02 12.09 -12.59
CA GLY A 78 4.23 12.47 -13.76
C GLY A 78 4.70 11.84 -15.08
N ASN A 79 5.47 10.76 -15.02
CA ASN A 79 5.90 9.99 -16.18
C ASN A 79 4.83 8.98 -16.64
N LEU A 80 5.08 8.31 -17.78
CA LEU A 80 4.12 7.41 -18.44
C LEU A 80 3.79 6.12 -17.63
N HIS A 81 4.57 5.79 -16.59
CA HIS A 81 4.42 4.54 -15.84
C HIS A 81 4.10 4.75 -14.36
N GLU A 82 3.77 5.98 -13.95
CA GLU A 82 3.37 6.29 -12.59
C GLU A 82 1.94 6.83 -12.56
N TYR A 83 1.07 6.14 -11.84
CA TYR A 83 -0.37 6.38 -11.83
C TYR A 83 -0.86 6.74 -10.44
N LEU A 84 -1.63 7.83 -10.33
CA LEU A 84 -2.41 8.13 -9.14
C LEU A 84 -3.81 7.53 -9.30
N VAL A 85 -4.23 6.71 -8.32
CA VAL A 85 -5.55 6.09 -8.27
C VAL A 85 -6.25 6.52 -6.98
N LYS A 86 -7.34 7.27 -7.10
CA LYS A 86 -8.15 7.68 -5.96
C LYS A 86 -9.20 6.63 -5.64
N LYS A 87 -9.45 6.39 -4.35
CA LYS A 87 -10.48 5.48 -3.85
C LYS A 87 -11.23 6.07 -2.66
N THR A 88 -12.40 5.52 -2.37
CA THR A 88 -13.24 5.89 -1.22
C THR A 88 -13.56 4.70 -0.31
N PHE A 89 -13.11 3.49 -0.69
CA PHE A 89 -13.28 2.25 0.06
C PHE A 89 -11.92 1.59 0.36
N PRO A 90 -11.84 0.68 1.34
CA PRO A 90 -10.59 -0.02 1.65
C PRO A 90 -10.00 -0.77 0.46
N ASN A 91 -10.80 -1.55 -0.28
CA ASN A 91 -10.36 -2.26 -1.46
C ASN A 91 -10.00 -1.30 -2.60
N SER A 92 -8.73 -1.30 -3.00
CA SER A 92 -8.21 -0.39 -4.05
C SER A 92 -8.76 -0.68 -5.45
N PHE A 93 -9.37 -1.82 -5.68
CA PHE A 93 -10.02 -2.17 -6.95
C PHE A 93 -11.49 -1.71 -7.01
N TYR A 94 -12.14 -1.54 -5.84
CA TYR A 94 -13.56 -1.28 -5.80
C TYR A 94 -13.88 0.14 -6.25
N GLN A 95 -14.66 0.26 -7.35
CA GLN A 95 -15.07 1.52 -7.96
C GLN A 95 -13.88 2.45 -8.33
N THR A 96 -12.77 1.86 -8.78
CA THR A 96 -11.57 2.60 -9.23
C THR A 96 -11.14 2.16 -10.62
N GLU A 97 -10.17 2.87 -11.20
CA GLU A 97 -9.56 2.49 -12.47
C GLU A 97 -8.35 1.56 -12.32
N LEU A 98 -8.03 1.09 -11.10
CA LEU A 98 -6.81 0.33 -10.85
C LEU A 98 -6.68 -0.90 -11.75
N GLN A 99 -7.74 -1.74 -11.81
CA GLN A 99 -7.72 -2.95 -12.63
C GLN A 99 -7.49 -2.65 -14.12
N LYS A 100 -8.18 -1.63 -14.65
CA LYS A 100 -8.01 -1.18 -16.05
C LYS A 100 -6.57 -0.76 -16.33
N LYS A 101 -5.95 0.02 -15.41
CA LYS A 101 -4.56 0.46 -15.55
C LYS A 101 -3.56 -0.70 -15.48
N LEU A 102 -3.77 -1.65 -14.56
CA LEU A 102 -2.96 -2.86 -14.47
C LEU A 102 -3.02 -3.70 -15.75
N GLN A 103 -4.21 -3.83 -16.35
CA GLN A 103 -4.41 -4.54 -17.62
C GLN A 103 -3.74 -3.81 -18.79
N GLN A 104 -3.87 -2.48 -18.89
CA GLN A 104 -3.19 -1.67 -19.89
C GLN A 104 -1.67 -1.83 -19.83
N GLU A 105 -1.12 -1.90 -18.64
CA GLU A 105 0.31 -2.16 -18.40
C GLU A 105 0.69 -3.64 -18.52
N GLN A 106 -0.27 -4.53 -18.79
CA GLN A 106 -0.07 -5.97 -18.90
C GLN A 106 0.60 -6.58 -17.65
N ILE A 107 0.22 -6.08 -16.47
CA ILE A 107 0.74 -6.56 -15.19
C ILE A 107 0.22 -7.97 -14.90
N GLN A 108 1.12 -8.86 -14.53
CA GLN A 108 0.82 -10.25 -14.15
C GLN A 108 1.08 -10.51 -12.68
N GLN A 109 2.02 -9.78 -12.09
CA GLN A 109 2.39 -9.90 -10.69
C GLN A 109 2.38 -8.53 -10.02
N ILE A 110 1.79 -8.43 -8.84
CA ILE A 110 1.63 -7.17 -8.10
C ILE A 110 2.47 -7.22 -6.83
N VAL A 111 3.33 -6.22 -6.64
CA VAL A 111 4.02 -5.99 -5.36
C VAL A 111 3.22 -4.97 -4.57
N ILE A 112 2.88 -5.27 -3.32
CA ILE A 112 1.98 -4.46 -2.49
C ILE A 112 2.71 -4.01 -1.23
N CYS A 113 2.58 -2.72 -0.90
CA CYS A 113 3.00 -2.13 0.37
C CYS A 113 2.07 -0.98 0.76
N GLY A 114 2.18 -0.47 1.98
CA GLY A 114 1.44 0.69 2.46
C GLY A 114 0.61 0.47 3.72
N MET A 115 -0.49 1.19 3.88
CA MET A 115 -1.23 1.33 5.15
C MET A 115 -2.74 1.19 4.92
N MET A 116 -3.53 0.66 5.87
CA MET A 116 -3.14 -0.10 7.06
C MET A 116 -3.23 -1.60 6.77
N SER A 117 -2.37 -2.38 7.42
CA SER A 117 -2.26 -3.84 7.24
C SER A 117 -3.60 -4.57 7.34
N HIS A 118 -4.43 -4.21 8.34
CA HIS A 118 -5.72 -4.84 8.65
C HIS A 118 -6.91 -4.26 7.87
N MET A 119 -6.69 -3.27 7.00
CA MET A 119 -7.76 -2.60 6.24
C MET A 119 -7.47 -2.61 4.74
N CYS A 120 -6.89 -1.52 4.23
CA CYS A 120 -6.72 -1.32 2.80
C CYS A 120 -5.72 -2.30 2.19
N VAL A 121 -4.66 -2.66 2.91
CA VAL A 121 -3.67 -3.66 2.47
C VAL A 121 -4.31 -5.05 2.40
N ASP A 122 -4.97 -5.50 3.48
CA ASP A 122 -5.66 -6.80 3.52
C ASP A 122 -6.70 -6.93 2.41
N SER A 123 -7.63 -5.97 2.33
CA SER A 123 -8.72 -5.98 1.36
C SER A 123 -8.22 -5.98 -0.09
N THR A 124 -7.19 -5.17 -0.39
CA THR A 124 -6.62 -5.10 -1.73
C THR A 124 -5.84 -6.36 -2.10
N THR A 125 -5.08 -6.93 -1.16
CA THR A 125 -4.27 -8.14 -1.40
C THR A 125 -5.15 -9.35 -1.68
N ARG A 126 -6.22 -9.56 -0.90
CA ARG A 126 -7.17 -10.66 -1.15
C ARG A 126 -7.83 -10.52 -2.52
N HIS A 127 -8.33 -9.34 -2.83
CA HIS A 127 -9.00 -9.12 -4.12
C HIS A 127 -8.03 -9.26 -5.31
N ALA A 128 -6.78 -8.80 -5.18
CA ALA A 128 -5.76 -9.02 -6.19
C ALA A 128 -5.53 -10.51 -6.50
N SER A 129 -5.47 -11.33 -5.45
CA SER A 129 -5.36 -12.80 -5.58
C SER A 129 -6.58 -13.42 -6.28
N GLU A 130 -7.79 -13.00 -5.89
CA GLU A 130 -9.06 -13.44 -6.50
C GLU A 130 -9.16 -13.08 -7.98
N LEU A 131 -8.57 -11.96 -8.40
CA LEU A 131 -8.49 -11.55 -9.81
C LEU A 131 -7.40 -12.29 -10.60
N GLY A 132 -6.67 -13.21 -9.97
CA GLY A 132 -5.62 -14.03 -10.61
C GLY A 132 -4.25 -13.37 -10.71
N TYR A 133 -4.06 -12.19 -10.12
CA TYR A 133 -2.71 -11.65 -9.91
C TYR A 133 -1.97 -12.52 -8.88
N GLN A 134 -0.64 -12.50 -8.95
CA GLN A 134 0.21 -13.20 -7.98
C GLN A 134 0.81 -12.17 -7.01
N PRO A 135 0.12 -11.84 -5.89
CA PRO A 135 0.59 -10.78 -5.02
C PRO A 135 1.87 -11.15 -4.28
N ILE A 136 2.79 -10.19 -4.18
CA ILE A 136 3.91 -10.20 -3.24
C ILE A 136 3.65 -9.06 -2.26
N LEU A 137 3.46 -9.38 -0.99
CA LEU A 137 3.21 -8.41 0.06
C LEU A 137 4.49 -8.15 0.85
N ILE A 138 4.89 -6.88 0.91
CA ILE A 138 6.12 -6.47 1.60
C ILE A 138 5.74 -6.07 3.02
N HIS A 139 5.85 -7.02 3.96
CA HIS A 139 5.34 -6.86 5.31
C HIS A 139 5.96 -5.71 6.10
N ASP A 140 7.28 -5.49 5.98
CA ASP A 140 8.01 -4.41 6.67
C ASP A 140 7.95 -3.05 5.96
N ALA A 141 7.20 -2.98 4.85
CA ALA A 141 6.71 -1.77 4.20
C ALA A 141 5.18 -1.58 4.42
N CYS A 142 4.63 -2.23 5.46
CA CYS A 142 3.25 -2.06 5.92
C CYS A 142 3.21 -1.78 7.41
N THR A 143 2.15 -1.12 7.89
CA THR A 143 1.90 -0.89 9.32
C THR A 143 0.41 -0.86 9.64
N ALA A 144 0.07 -0.90 10.94
CA ALA A 144 -1.29 -0.88 11.47
C ALA A 144 -1.40 0.14 12.62
N CYS A 145 -2.63 0.41 13.08
CA CYS A 145 -2.90 1.06 14.36
C CYS A 145 -3.26 0.03 15.44
N ASP A 146 -3.32 0.49 16.68
CA ASP A 146 -3.95 -0.27 17.75
C ASP A 146 -5.45 -0.40 17.46
N LEU A 147 -6.02 -1.56 17.82
CA LEU A 147 -7.44 -1.85 17.61
C LEU A 147 -8.14 -2.05 18.95
N GLU A 148 -9.43 -1.74 18.99
CA GLU A 148 -10.28 -2.02 20.13
C GLU A 148 -11.35 -3.03 19.74
N PHE A 149 -11.49 -4.09 20.54
CA PHE A 149 -12.54 -5.08 20.37
C PHE A 149 -12.95 -5.66 21.71
N ASP A 150 -14.24 -5.66 22.01
CA ASP A 150 -14.83 -6.19 23.26
C ASP A 150 -14.13 -5.64 24.52
N GLY A 151 -13.88 -4.31 24.54
CA GLY A 151 -13.23 -3.61 25.65
C GLY A 151 -11.75 -3.95 25.87
N LYS A 152 -11.11 -4.60 24.89
CA LYS A 152 -9.69 -4.96 24.92
C LYS A 152 -8.93 -4.26 23.80
N THR A 153 -7.77 -3.74 24.14
CA THR A 153 -6.82 -3.20 23.17
C THR A 153 -5.99 -4.30 22.54
N ILE A 154 -5.94 -4.33 21.24
CA ILE A 154 -5.07 -5.18 20.42
C ILE A 154 -3.99 -4.27 19.85
N SER A 155 -2.74 -4.46 20.27
CA SER A 155 -1.66 -3.60 19.79
C SER A 155 -1.48 -3.69 18.27
N SER A 156 -1.04 -2.61 17.67
CA SER A 156 -0.73 -2.51 16.22
C SER A 156 0.19 -3.62 15.74
N GLN A 157 1.16 -4.02 16.57
CA GLN A 157 2.06 -5.14 16.26
C GLN A 157 1.32 -6.49 16.19
N VAL A 158 0.41 -6.75 17.13
CA VAL A 158 -0.42 -7.97 17.11
C VAL A 158 -1.37 -7.96 15.93
N ALA A 159 -2.03 -6.83 15.68
CA ALA A 159 -2.89 -6.65 14.52
C ALA A 159 -2.12 -6.88 13.21
N HIS A 160 -0.98 -6.20 13.03
CA HIS A 160 -0.13 -6.36 11.86
C HIS A 160 0.28 -7.83 11.64
N ASN A 161 0.84 -8.48 12.63
CA ASN A 161 1.31 -9.87 12.52
C ASN A 161 0.18 -10.84 12.19
N SER A 162 -1.00 -10.65 12.78
CA SER A 162 -2.18 -11.49 12.55
C SER A 162 -2.63 -11.40 11.09
N PHE A 163 -2.70 -10.19 10.53
CA PHE A 163 -3.10 -9.98 9.14
C PHE A 163 -2.02 -10.44 8.16
N MET A 164 -0.74 -10.18 8.43
CA MET A 164 0.35 -10.72 7.60
C MET A 164 0.32 -12.26 7.56
N SER A 165 0.10 -12.92 8.70
CA SER A 165 -0.05 -14.38 8.77
C SER A 165 -1.25 -14.87 7.95
N ALA A 166 -2.42 -14.24 8.07
CA ALA A 166 -3.60 -14.61 7.30
C ALA A 166 -3.39 -14.43 5.78
N LEU A 167 -2.66 -13.39 5.39
CA LEU A 167 -2.39 -13.06 3.99
C LEU A 167 -1.37 -14.00 3.32
N THR A 168 -0.65 -14.84 4.06
CA THR A 168 0.21 -15.88 3.44
C THR A 168 -0.57 -16.88 2.57
N ASN A 169 -1.89 -16.98 2.76
CA ASN A 169 -2.78 -17.79 1.91
C ASN A 169 -3.12 -17.12 0.57
N PHE A 170 -2.84 -15.83 0.41
CA PHE A 170 -3.20 -15.03 -0.77
C PHE A 170 -2.00 -14.41 -1.47
N ALA A 171 -0.85 -14.31 -0.79
CA ALA A 171 0.32 -13.62 -1.26
C ALA A 171 1.61 -14.28 -0.77
N SER A 172 2.71 -14.08 -1.50
CA SER A 172 4.05 -14.27 -0.94
C SER A 172 4.37 -13.11 -0.01
N VAL A 173 4.40 -13.34 1.30
CA VAL A 173 4.70 -12.33 2.31
C VAL A 173 6.20 -12.36 2.61
N VAL A 174 6.91 -11.28 2.24
CA VAL A 174 8.37 -11.18 2.36
C VAL A 174 8.80 -9.82 2.88
N SER A 175 10.07 -9.69 3.33
CA SER A 175 10.64 -8.39 3.67
C SER A 175 11.08 -7.62 2.42
N CYS A 176 11.21 -6.29 2.57
CA CYS A 176 11.73 -5.41 1.53
C CYS A 176 13.14 -5.85 1.09
N GLU A 177 13.98 -6.21 2.04
CA GLU A 177 15.36 -6.66 1.76
C GLU A 177 15.36 -7.95 0.93
N MET A 178 14.61 -8.98 1.34
CA MET A 178 14.49 -10.24 0.59
C MET A 178 13.99 -10.00 -0.84
N PHE A 179 12.99 -9.16 -1.01
CA PHE A 179 12.43 -8.86 -2.33
C PHE A 179 13.44 -8.19 -3.25
N VAL A 180 14.16 -7.16 -2.76
CA VAL A 180 15.13 -6.41 -3.57
C VAL A 180 16.35 -7.26 -3.91
N GLN A 181 16.86 -8.08 -2.97
CA GLN A 181 18.03 -8.94 -3.19
C GLN A 181 17.76 -10.09 -4.18
N THR A 182 16.58 -10.72 -4.12
CA THR A 182 16.24 -11.84 -5.00
C THR A 182 16.27 -11.44 -6.47
N LYS A 183 16.00 -10.18 -6.80
CA LYS A 183 16.05 -9.68 -8.18
C LYS A 183 17.44 -9.28 -8.66
N LEU A 184 18.34 -8.89 -7.76
CA LEU A 184 19.73 -8.61 -8.12
C LEU A 184 20.50 -9.87 -8.54
N ALA A 185 20.05 -11.06 -8.12
CA ALA A 185 20.66 -12.35 -8.45
C ALA A 185 20.23 -12.93 -9.81
N ILE A 186 19.28 -12.28 -10.51
CA ILE A 186 18.72 -12.78 -11.80
C ILE A 186 19.14 -11.89 -12.99
N LEU A 187 19.87 -10.81 -12.73
CA LEU A 187 20.50 -9.93 -13.73
C LEU A 187 21.99 -10.24 -13.86
#